data_193953878cde0dab2bb52153bf102de3
#
_entry.id   193953878cde0dab2bb52153bf102de3
#
_cell.length_a   1.000
_cell.length_b   1.000
_cell.length_c   1.000
_cell.angle_alpha   90.00
_cell.angle_beta   90.00
_cell.angle_gamma   90.00
#
_symmetry.space_group_name_H-M   'P 1'
#
loop_
_entity.id
_entity.type
_entity.pdbx_description
1 polymer ?
#
loop_
_entity_poly.entity_id
_entity_poly.type
_entity_poly.pdbx_seq_one_letter_code
_entity_poly.pdbx_strand_id
1 'polypeptide(L)'
;MILAAVLAVASPGSLSGQEAGKARMEVLADPYKGGGVYNMYPESPALPGAPPKGYKPFYISHFGRHGARYGLGGYETLYHRFDKAHEQHLLTPYGEAFRQRYRRMYPSMRDRAGDLSYKGQRQQFGIAHRMVRNYPGVFRETPRIVAVSSTSQRCVLTMSAFCLQMAREMPGVDIRMDQGNVYMDYMSAQSDFNPAYVASKHVRADSLRNADYRRDRDMLRGKIDAEAIIGRLFKDPETAKPLCNGRLFSFVQDLYSLVASTQCVDYDEDFHDLFTPEEWYALWAADNFQFYAHFGPAPYFGGLQWATAGVLLQKILDDARQDLGEGSVGLRCRFGHDVGLMALLSLLRADGFSSAPKDPEKVADSWQTYHFPMSVNLQWIFFRNRQGKVLVHILFNESELSLPLPSEVSKDGGRYYEWDLLQAYCEERIAEAKRLIENVTIGI
;
A
#
# COMPACT_ATOMS: atom_id res chain seq x y z
N MET A 1 -9.93 58.83 26.88
CA MET A 1 -9.35 57.58 27.38
C MET A 1 -9.68 56.49 26.38
N ILE A 2 -8.71 56.17 25.52
CA ILE A 2 -8.85 55.16 24.46
C ILE A 2 -8.16 53.90 24.99
N LEU A 3 -8.92 52.82 25.23
CA LEU A 3 -8.40 51.55 25.64
C LEU A 3 -7.90 50.78 24.38
N ALA A 4 -6.59 50.63 24.26
CA ALA A 4 -5.98 49.79 23.23
C ALA A 4 -6.08 48.32 23.66
N ALA A 5 -6.82 47.51 22.91
CA ALA A 5 -6.82 46.07 23.04
C ALA A 5 -5.57 45.49 22.37
N VAL A 6 -4.69 44.89 23.15
CA VAL A 6 -3.53 44.14 22.67
C VAL A 6 -4.04 42.74 22.27
N LEU A 7 -4.11 42.49 20.97
CA LEU A 7 -4.27 41.16 20.43
C LEU A 7 -2.95 40.37 20.62
N ALA A 8 -2.91 39.46 21.56
CA ALA A 8 -1.83 38.49 21.68
C ALA A 8 -1.95 37.51 20.50
N VAL A 9 -1.01 37.59 19.55
CA VAL A 9 -0.79 36.60 18.53
C VAL A 9 -0.19 35.37 19.24
N ALA A 10 -0.99 34.36 19.43
CA ALA A 10 -0.50 33.07 19.89
C ALA A 10 0.40 32.48 18.78
N SER A 11 1.68 32.32 19.08
CA SER A 11 2.62 31.54 18.27
C SER A 11 2.11 30.10 18.18
N PRO A 12 2.24 29.42 17.02
CA PRO A 12 1.91 28.01 16.94
C PRO A 12 2.96 27.22 17.75
N GLY A 13 2.64 26.95 19.00
CA GLY A 13 3.43 26.10 19.89
C GLY A 13 3.35 24.65 19.40
N SER A 14 4.50 24.11 19.13
CA SER A 14 4.93 22.71 19.03
C SER A 14 3.82 21.64 19.20
N LEU A 15 3.27 21.17 18.09
CA LEU A 15 2.53 19.90 17.95
C LEU A 15 3.44 18.65 18.04
N SER A 16 4.73 18.82 18.37
CA SER A 16 5.76 17.77 18.26
C SER A 16 5.79 16.75 19.41
N GLY A 17 5.02 16.93 20.47
CA GLY A 17 5.05 16.02 21.62
C GLY A 17 3.93 14.96 21.66
N GLN A 18 2.82 15.18 20.92
CA GLN A 18 1.67 14.28 20.93
C GLN A 18 1.69 13.21 19.83
N GLU A 19 2.55 13.36 18.81
CA GLU A 19 2.65 12.43 17.69
C GLU A 19 3.72 11.33 17.89
N ALA A 20 4.69 11.55 18.78
CA ALA A 20 5.75 10.59 19.04
C ALA A 20 5.18 9.32 19.71
N GLY A 21 5.42 8.17 19.09
CA GLY A 21 4.94 6.88 19.58
C GLY A 21 3.50 6.52 19.19
N LYS A 22 2.84 7.31 18.35
CA LYS A 22 1.48 7.03 17.87
C LYS A 22 1.40 5.68 17.16
N ALA A 23 2.27 5.42 16.19
CA ALA A 23 2.30 4.15 15.46
C ALA A 23 2.56 2.96 16.40
N ARG A 24 3.43 3.15 17.42
CA ARG A 24 3.66 2.12 18.43
C ARG A 24 2.38 1.81 19.19
N MET A 25 1.65 2.82 19.68
CA MET A 25 0.38 2.62 20.39
C MET A 25 -0.66 1.92 19.49
N GLU A 26 -0.73 2.29 18.21
CA GLU A 26 -1.65 1.67 17.25
C GLU A 26 -1.33 0.19 16.99
N VAL A 27 -0.06 -0.17 16.81
CA VAL A 27 0.36 -1.57 16.60
C VAL A 27 0.18 -2.41 17.87
N LEU A 28 0.43 -1.83 19.06
CA LEU A 28 0.20 -2.53 20.32
C LEU A 28 -1.27 -2.75 20.63
N ALA A 29 -2.15 -1.80 20.23
CA ALA A 29 -3.59 -1.91 20.40
C ALA A 29 -4.22 -2.87 19.38
N ASP A 30 -3.66 -2.96 18.17
CA ASP A 30 -4.11 -3.82 17.09
C ASP A 30 -2.90 -4.52 16.44
N PRO A 31 -2.54 -5.73 16.90
CA PRO A 31 -1.37 -6.46 16.39
C PRO A 31 -1.41 -6.73 14.89
N TYR A 32 -2.59 -6.80 14.27
CA TYR A 32 -2.71 -7.02 12.82
C TYR A 32 -2.10 -5.87 12.01
N LYS A 33 -2.09 -4.64 12.54
CA LYS A 33 -1.37 -3.50 11.93
C LYS A 33 0.13 -3.74 11.82
N GLY A 34 0.72 -4.45 12.78
CA GLY A 34 2.12 -4.87 12.73
C GLY A 34 2.45 -5.85 11.60
N GLY A 35 1.46 -6.39 10.91
CA GLY A 35 1.63 -7.10 9.64
C GLY A 35 1.94 -6.18 8.45
N GLY A 36 1.91 -4.86 8.64
CA GLY A 36 2.26 -3.86 7.63
C GLY A 36 1.41 -3.99 6.36
N VAL A 37 2.04 -4.25 5.23
CA VAL A 37 1.34 -4.43 3.94
C VAL A 37 0.43 -5.67 3.87
N TYR A 38 0.50 -6.58 4.86
CA TYR A 38 -0.43 -7.71 5.00
C TYR A 38 -1.69 -7.33 5.76
N ASN A 39 -1.77 -6.11 6.32
CA ASN A 39 -2.98 -5.65 6.99
C ASN A 39 -4.22 -5.82 6.10
N MET A 40 -5.35 -6.14 6.70
CA MET A 40 -6.58 -6.40 5.96
C MET A 40 -7.29 -5.10 5.60
N TYR A 41 -7.97 -5.09 4.46
CA TYR A 41 -8.82 -3.96 4.06
C TYR A 41 -9.97 -3.78 5.06
N PRO A 42 -10.30 -2.53 5.46
CA PRO A 42 -11.40 -2.29 6.39
C PRO A 42 -12.74 -2.76 5.80
N GLU A 43 -13.52 -3.47 6.61
CA GLU A 43 -14.82 -4.00 6.17
C GLU A 43 -15.87 -2.89 5.94
N SER A 44 -15.79 -1.84 6.73
CA SER A 44 -16.74 -0.73 6.72
C SER A 44 -16.00 0.62 6.69
N PRO A 45 -15.45 1.03 5.54
CA PRO A 45 -14.86 2.35 5.41
C PRO A 45 -15.91 3.44 5.60
N ALA A 46 -15.47 4.63 6.02
CA ALA A 46 -16.36 5.78 6.17
C ALA A 46 -17.03 6.11 4.84
N LEU A 47 -18.33 6.45 4.89
CA LEU A 47 -19.02 6.90 3.68
C LEU A 47 -18.49 8.27 3.26
N PRO A 48 -18.23 8.47 1.96
CA PRO A 48 -17.87 9.78 1.46
C PRO A 48 -19.00 10.79 1.70
N GLY A 49 -18.64 12.02 2.07
CA GLY A 49 -19.58 13.12 2.24
C GLY A 49 -20.34 13.46 0.95
N ALA A 50 -21.47 14.15 1.08
CA ALA A 50 -22.27 14.59 -0.06
C ALA A 50 -21.48 15.61 -0.92
N PRO A 51 -21.59 15.56 -2.26
CA PRO A 51 -20.92 16.51 -3.14
C PRO A 51 -21.47 17.94 -2.96
N PRO A 52 -20.72 18.96 -3.41
CA PRO A 52 -21.21 20.34 -3.47
C PRO A 52 -22.55 20.41 -4.22
N LYS A 53 -23.41 21.36 -3.80
CA LYS A 53 -24.77 21.50 -4.38
C LYS A 53 -24.73 21.68 -5.89
N GLY A 54 -25.50 20.85 -6.60
CA GLY A 54 -25.64 20.93 -8.05
C GLY A 54 -24.66 20.06 -8.84
N TYR A 55 -23.72 19.41 -8.18
CA TYR A 55 -22.79 18.46 -8.80
C TYR A 55 -23.32 17.03 -8.70
N LYS A 56 -23.10 16.25 -9.76
CA LYS A 56 -23.44 14.83 -9.83
C LYS A 56 -22.25 14.01 -10.29
N PRO A 57 -22.02 12.81 -9.71
CA PRO A 57 -20.94 11.93 -10.14
C PRO A 57 -21.28 11.37 -11.55
N PHE A 58 -20.27 11.29 -12.43
CA PHE A 58 -20.46 10.81 -13.79
C PHE A 58 -19.33 9.94 -14.33
N TYR A 59 -18.14 9.94 -13.70
CA TYR A 59 -17.01 9.12 -14.08
C TYR A 59 -16.18 8.75 -12.85
N ILE A 60 -15.57 7.55 -12.88
CA ILE A 60 -14.67 7.07 -11.83
C ILE A 60 -13.39 6.52 -12.46
N SER A 61 -12.23 6.98 -11.97
CA SER A 61 -10.92 6.39 -12.25
C SER A 61 -10.42 5.69 -11.00
N HIS A 62 -10.18 4.37 -11.08
CA HIS A 62 -9.79 3.51 -9.97
C HIS A 62 -8.44 2.87 -10.25
N PHE A 63 -7.54 2.86 -9.25
CA PHE A 63 -6.36 2.02 -9.19
C PHE A 63 -6.37 1.24 -7.87
N GLY A 64 -6.35 -0.10 -7.95
CA GLY A 64 -6.37 -0.98 -6.79
C GLY A 64 -5.20 -1.96 -6.77
N ARG A 65 -4.75 -2.30 -5.57
CA ARG A 65 -3.88 -3.45 -5.30
C ARG A 65 -4.70 -4.74 -5.39
N HIS A 66 -4.05 -5.86 -5.71
CA HIS A 66 -4.66 -7.19 -5.53
C HIS A 66 -5.20 -7.38 -4.10
N GLY A 67 -6.18 -8.25 -3.95
CA GLY A 67 -6.78 -8.64 -2.67
C GLY A 67 -5.82 -9.41 -1.76
N ALA A 68 -6.30 -9.77 -0.57
CA ALA A 68 -5.57 -10.62 0.37
C ALA A 68 -5.08 -11.90 -0.33
N ARG A 69 -3.88 -12.32 0.01
CA ARG A 69 -3.17 -13.42 -0.65
C ARG A 69 -2.31 -14.20 0.31
N TYR A 70 -1.95 -15.40 -0.07
CA TYR A 70 -0.89 -16.17 0.58
C TYR A 70 0.45 -15.41 0.47
N GLY A 71 1.35 -15.62 1.42
CA GLY A 71 2.70 -15.05 1.39
C GLY A 71 3.45 -15.39 0.12
N LEU A 72 4.52 -14.65 -0.20
CA LEU A 72 5.25 -14.82 -1.47
C LEU A 72 6.21 -16.01 -1.48
N GLY A 73 6.31 -16.77 -0.39
CA GLY A 73 7.18 -17.94 -0.29
C GLY A 73 7.70 -18.15 1.13
N GLY A 74 8.69 -19.05 1.26
CA GLY A 74 9.30 -19.35 2.54
C GLY A 74 8.57 -20.43 3.38
N TYR A 75 7.33 -20.74 3.09
CA TYR A 75 6.53 -21.69 3.85
C TYR A 75 7.13 -23.10 3.88
N GLU A 76 7.51 -23.63 2.73
CA GLU A 76 8.13 -24.95 2.63
C GLU A 76 9.48 -24.98 3.35
N THR A 77 10.28 -23.92 3.18
CA THR A 77 11.58 -23.79 3.86
C THR A 77 11.41 -23.80 5.38
N LEU A 78 10.45 -23.04 5.92
CA LEU A 78 10.15 -23.04 7.35
C LEU A 78 9.65 -24.42 7.82
N TYR A 79 8.78 -25.05 7.06
CA TYR A 79 8.27 -26.38 7.36
C TYR A 79 9.42 -27.38 7.52
N HIS A 80 10.32 -27.46 6.54
CA HIS A 80 11.46 -28.36 6.59
C HIS A 80 12.48 -28.01 7.68
N ARG A 81 12.69 -26.72 7.98
CA ARG A 81 13.55 -26.30 9.10
C ARG A 81 13.02 -26.82 10.42
N PHE A 82 11.72 -26.70 10.69
CA PHE A 82 11.12 -27.19 11.91
C PHE A 82 11.08 -28.72 11.98
N ASP A 83 10.82 -29.42 10.88
CA ASP A 83 10.85 -30.88 10.85
C ASP A 83 12.27 -31.41 11.14
N LYS A 84 13.29 -30.83 10.50
CA LYS A 84 14.69 -31.18 10.77
C LYS A 84 15.10 -30.87 12.22
N ALA A 85 14.67 -29.73 12.76
CA ALA A 85 14.92 -29.40 14.16
C ALA A 85 14.27 -30.39 15.13
N HIS A 86 13.08 -30.87 14.83
CA HIS A 86 12.39 -31.90 15.59
C HIS A 86 13.14 -33.22 15.56
N GLU A 87 13.52 -33.71 14.38
CA GLU A 87 14.29 -34.95 14.21
C GLU A 87 15.60 -34.94 15.00
N GLN A 88 16.21 -33.77 15.12
CA GLN A 88 17.45 -33.55 15.88
C GLN A 88 17.22 -33.21 17.35
N HIS A 89 15.99 -33.23 17.86
CA HIS A 89 15.61 -32.90 19.24
C HIS A 89 16.06 -31.50 19.72
N LEU A 90 16.12 -30.54 18.81
CA LEU A 90 16.60 -29.19 19.07
C LEU A 90 15.53 -28.25 19.64
N LEU A 91 14.24 -28.57 19.47
CA LEU A 91 13.13 -27.69 19.82
C LEU A 91 12.85 -27.68 21.33
N THR A 92 12.44 -26.51 21.84
CA THR A 92 11.84 -26.36 23.18
C THR A 92 10.42 -26.98 23.17
N PRO A 93 9.78 -27.17 24.35
CA PRO A 93 8.35 -27.52 24.37
C PRO A 93 7.47 -26.55 23.61
N TYR A 94 7.75 -25.23 23.66
CA TYR A 94 7.04 -24.23 22.88
C TYR A 94 7.33 -24.36 21.38
N GLY A 95 8.59 -24.61 20.99
CA GLY A 95 8.98 -24.84 19.61
C GLY A 95 8.29 -26.07 18.99
N GLU A 96 8.10 -27.15 19.76
CA GLU A 96 7.32 -28.31 19.32
C GLU A 96 5.83 -27.99 19.15
N ALA A 97 5.25 -27.21 20.06
CA ALA A 97 3.86 -26.77 19.96
C ALA A 97 3.67 -25.87 18.73
N PHE A 98 4.59 -24.90 18.49
CA PHE A 98 4.60 -24.04 17.30
C PHE A 98 4.69 -24.87 16.02
N ARG A 99 5.64 -25.83 15.96
CA ARG A 99 5.78 -26.74 14.82
C ARG A 99 4.50 -27.53 14.55
N GLN A 100 3.84 -28.06 15.57
CA GLN A 100 2.58 -28.80 15.39
C GLN A 100 1.45 -27.94 14.85
N ARG A 101 1.33 -26.69 15.32
CA ARG A 101 0.37 -25.70 14.79
C ARG A 101 0.68 -25.41 13.33
N TYR A 102 1.95 -25.16 13.01
CA TYR A 102 2.38 -24.88 11.66
C TYR A 102 2.17 -26.07 10.71
N ARG A 103 2.45 -27.29 11.15
CA ARG A 103 2.18 -28.52 10.38
C ARG A 103 0.70 -28.70 10.04
N ARG A 104 -0.21 -28.31 10.92
CA ARG A 104 -1.66 -28.35 10.63
C ARG A 104 -2.06 -27.33 9.56
N MET A 105 -1.47 -26.14 9.60
CA MET A 105 -1.75 -25.05 8.65
C MET A 105 -1.08 -25.27 7.29
N TYR A 106 0.16 -25.79 7.27
CA TYR A 106 1.01 -25.85 6.07
C TYR A 106 0.33 -26.49 4.84
N PRO A 107 -0.45 -27.58 4.94
CA PRO A 107 -1.14 -28.15 3.76
C PRO A 107 -2.06 -27.18 3.04
N SER A 108 -2.65 -26.19 3.74
CA SER A 108 -3.51 -25.17 3.13
C SER A 108 -2.71 -24.08 2.41
N MET A 109 -1.41 -24.00 2.67
CA MET A 109 -0.50 -22.96 2.13
C MET A 109 0.46 -23.50 1.07
N ARG A 110 0.68 -24.83 1.06
CA ARG A 110 1.60 -25.48 0.12
C ARG A 110 1.18 -25.21 -1.30
N ASP A 111 2.16 -24.87 -2.15
CA ASP A 111 2.00 -24.59 -3.58
C ASP A 111 1.12 -23.35 -3.88
N ARG A 112 0.81 -22.53 -2.86
CA ARG A 112 -0.07 -21.36 -2.98
C ARG A 112 0.65 -20.01 -2.78
N ALA A 113 1.97 -19.98 -2.95
CA ALA A 113 2.75 -18.76 -2.78
C ALA A 113 2.27 -17.64 -3.74
N GLY A 114 1.77 -16.54 -3.15
CA GLY A 114 1.26 -15.40 -3.89
C GLY A 114 -0.14 -15.52 -4.49
N ASP A 115 -0.83 -16.64 -4.30
CA ASP A 115 -2.20 -16.85 -4.75
C ASP A 115 -3.19 -15.94 -4.01
N LEU A 116 -4.18 -15.44 -4.73
CA LEU A 116 -5.30 -14.71 -4.14
C LEU A 116 -6.11 -15.65 -3.23
N SER A 117 -6.37 -15.22 -1.99
CA SER A 117 -7.24 -15.97 -1.05
C SER A 117 -8.72 -15.64 -1.29
N TYR A 118 -9.63 -16.43 -0.70
CA TYR A 118 -11.06 -16.09 -0.69
C TYR A 118 -11.34 -14.82 0.10
N LYS A 119 -10.56 -14.53 1.15
CA LYS A 119 -10.60 -13.23 1.85
C LYS A 119 -10.35 -12.09 0.86
N GLY A 120 -9.35 -12.22 -0.02
CA GLY A 120 -9.04 -11.23 -1.06
C GLY A 120 -10.17 -11.06 -2.09
N GLN A 121 -10.82 -12.14 -2.50
CA GLN A 121 -12.00 -12.04 -3.37
C GLN A 121 -13.15 -11.29 -2.69
N ARG A 122 -13.46 -11.61 -1.42
CA ARG A 122 -14.50 -10.92 -0.64
C ARG A 122 -14.23 -9.43 -0.48
N GLN A 123 -12.96 -9.03 -0.28
CA GLN A 123 -12.58 -7.61 -0.26
C GLN A 123 -13.00 -6.91 -1.55
N GLN A 124 -12.73 -7.51 -2.70
CA GLN A 124 -13.08 -6.94 -4.00
C GLN A 124 -14.60 -6.89 -4.23
N PHE A 125 -15.33 -7.90 -3.81
CA PHE A 125 -16.78 -7.87 -3.83
C PHE A 125 -17.33 -6.70 -2.99
N GLY A 126 -16.79 -6.48 -1.79
CA GLY A 126 -17.19 -5.37 -0.93
C GLY A 126 -16.91 -4.00 -1.54
N ILE A 127 -15.71 -3.78 -2.10
CA ILE A 127 -15.33 -2.51 -2.73
C ILE A 127 -16.24 -2.23 -3.94
N ALA A 128 -16.44 -3.20 -4.82
CA ALA A 128 -17.32 -3.06 -5.99
C ALA A 128 -18.77 -2.75 -5.57
N HIS A 129 -19.31 -3.47 -4.59
CA HIS A 129 -20.65 -3.26 -4.04
C HIS A 129 -20.82 -1.83 -3.52
N ARG A 130 -19.90 -1.35 -2.67
CA ARG A 130 -19.97 0.01 -2.13
C ARG A 130 -19.82 1.07 -3.21
N MET A 131 -18.98 0.86 -4.22
CA MET A 131 -18.83 1.79 -5.34
C MET A 131 -20.13 1.97 -6.12
N VAL A 132 -20.85 0.89 -6.43
CA VAL A 132 -22.16 0.98 -7.10
C VAL A 132 -23.18 1.68 -6.21
N ARG A 133 -23.23 1.36 -4.92
CA ARG A 133 -24.16 1.98 -3.98
C ARG A 133 -23.90 3.46 -3.74
N ASN A 134 -22.65 3.87 -3.67
CA ASN A 134 -22.29 5.26 -3.39
C ASN A 134 -22.42 6.14 -4.64
N TYR A 135 -22.22 5.59 -5.84
CA TYR A 135 -22.20 6.35 -7.10
C TYR A 135 -23.13 5.77 -8.18
N PRO A 136 -24.40 5.46 -7.87
CA PRO A 136 -25.30 4.81 -8.83
C PRO A 136 -25.57 5.66 -10.08
N GLY A 137 -25.38 6.99 -10.00
CA GLY A 137 -25.54 7.93 -11.11
C GLY A 137 -24.57 7.65 -12.24
N VAL A 138 -23.32 7.35 -11.94
CA VAL A 138 -22.26 7.04 -12.90
C VAL A 138 -22.69 5.90 -13.83
N PHE A 139 -23.18 4.82 -13.25
CA PHE A 139 -23.50 3.59 -13.97
C PHE A 139 -24.86 3.64 -14.69
N ARG A 140 -25.78 4.52 -14.25
CA ARG A 140 -27.02 4.76 -14.99
C ARG A 140 -26.80 5.60 -16.23
N GLU A 141 -25.87 6.58 -16.18
CA GLU A 141 -25.56 7.43 -17.33
C GLU A 141 -24.65 6.71 -18.32
N THR A 142 -23.64 5.98 -17.84
CA THR A 142 -22.65 5.32 -18.71
C THR A 142 -22.30 3.94 -18.16
N PRO A 143 -23.11 2.89 -18.49
CA PRO A 143 -22.94 1.53 -17.94
C PRO A 143 -21.80 0.77 -18.66
N ARG A 144 -20.65 1.40 -18.84
CA ARG A 144 -19.46 0.76 -19.41
C ARG A 144 -18.29 0.83 -18.44
N ILE A 145 -17.66 -0.32 -18.24
CA ILE A 145 -16.48 -0.52 -17.39
C ILE A 145 -15.31 -1.00 -18.24
N VAL A 146 -14.18 -0.34 -18.15
CA VAL A 146 -12.91 -0.79 -18.72
C VAL A 146 -11.98 -1.12 -17.57
N ALA A 147 -11.56 -2.38 -17.47
CA ALA A 147 -10.71 -2.88 -16.42
C ALA A 147 -9.44 -3.52 -17.00
N VAL A 148 -8.29 -3.14 -16.47
CA VAL A 148 -7.00 -3.73 -16.86
C VAL A 148 -6.24 -4.18 -15.61
N SER A 149 -5.39 -5.20 -15.76
CA SER A 149 -4.55 -5.66 -14.66
C SER A 149 -3.10 -5.87 -15.08
N SER A 150 -2.21 -5.90 -14.08
CA SER A 150 -0.87 -6.45 -14.29
C SER A 150 -0.95 -7.93 -14.65
N THR A 151 0.12 -8.48 -15.21
CA THR A 151 0.20 -9.90 -15.61
C THR A 151 0.25 -10.88 -14.44
N SER A 152 0.34 -10.40 -13.19
CA SER A 152 0.30 -11.25 -12.01
C SER A 152 -1.04 -11.93 -11.85
N GLN A 153 -1.06 -13.25 -11.71
CA GLN A 153 -2.28 -14.07 -11.57
C GLN A 153 -3.24 -13.53 -10.49
N ARG A 154 -2.71 -13.12 -9.32
CA ARG A 154 -3.52 -12.52 -8.25
C ARG A 154 -4.19 -11.21 -8.65
N CYS A 155 -3.55 -10.40 -9.50
CA CYS A 155 -4.17 -9.14 -9.99
C CYS A 155 -5.28 -9.42 -11.00
N VAL A 156 -5.09 -10.41 -11.89
CA VAL A 156 -6.11 -10.87 -12.84
C VAL A 156 -7.34 -11.40 -12.09
N LEU A 157 -7.14 -12.26 -11.08
CA LEU A 157 -8.24 -12.79 -10.26
C LEU A 157 -8.92 -11.71 -9.42
N THR A 158 -8.18 -10.71 -8.96
CA THR A 158 -8.71 -9.53 -8.25
C THR A 158 -9.62 -8.71 -9.15
N MET A 159 -9.15 -8.38 -10.36
CA MET A 159 -9.96 -7.72 -11.40
C MET A 159 -11.23 -8.51 -11.71
N SER A 160 -11.10 -9.83 -11.89
CA SER A 160 -12.23 -10.71 -12.19
C SER A 160 -13.26 -10.71 -11.05
N ALA A 161 -12.83 -10.78 -9.79
CA ALA A 161 -13.73 -10.73 -8.64
C ALA A 161 -14.47 -9.39 -8.56
N PHE A 162 -13.75 -8.27 -8.72
CA PHE A 162 -14.36 -6.93 -8.76
C PHE A 162 -15.40 -6.82 -9.88
N CYS A 163 -15.04 -7.19 -11.12
CA CYS A 163 -15.92 -7.12 -12.27
C CYS A 163 -17.13 -8.07 -12.16
N LEU A 164 -16.96 -9.25 -11.57
CA LEU A 164 -18.06 -10.19 -11.30
C LEU A 164 -19.10 -9.56 -10.37
N GLN A 165 -18.65 -8.86 -9.32
CA GLN A 165 -19.58 -8.16 -8.43
C GLN A 165 -20.29 -7.00 -9.13
N MET A 166 -19.56 -6.23 -9.96
CA MET A 166 -20.16 -5.18 -10.77
C MET A 166 -21.28 -5.75 -11.68
N ALA A 167 -21.04 -6.87 -12.35
CA ALA A 167 -22.04 -7.52 -13.18
C ALA A 167 -23.26 -8.04 -12.41
N ARG A 168 -23.07 -8.48 -11.16
CA ARG A 168 -24.16 -8.89 -10.26
C ARG A 168 -25.05 -7.73 -9.83
N GLU A 169 -24.43 -6.57 -9.54
CA GLU A 169 -25.15 -5.36 -9.12
C GLU A 169 -25.88 -4.67 -10.29
N MET A 170 -25.36 -4.81 -11.50
CA MET A 170 -25.82 -4.08 -12.68
C MET A 170 -26.00 -5.04 -13.88
N PRO A 171 -27.10 -5.78 -13.93
CA PRO A 171 -27.40 -6.61 -15.09
C PRO A 171 -27.39 -5.80 -16.39
N GLY A 172 -26.61 -6.23 -17.39
CA GLY A 172 -26.49 -5.54 -18.69
C GLY A 172 -25.36 -4.51 -18.78
N VAL A 173 -24.53 -4.34 -17.74
CA VAL A 173 -23.32 -3.52 -17.81
C VAL A 173 -22.32 -4.07 -18.86
N ASP A 174 -21.75 -3.19 -19.71
CA ASP A 174 -20.68 -3.55 -20.65
C ASP A 174 -19.34 -3.55 -19.93
N ILE A 175 -18.79 -4.73 -19.62
CA ILE A 175 -17.49 -4.87 -18.94
C ILE A 175 -16.45 -5.41 -19.92
N ARG A 176 -15.38 -4.64 -20.13
CA ARG A 176 -14.22 -5.03 -20.90
C ARG A 176 -13.04 -5.25 -19.95
N MET A 177 -12.53 -6.47 -19.90
CA MET A 177 -11.36 -6.84 -19.10
C MET A 177 -10.19 -7.18 -20.01
N ASP A 178 -9.01 -6.69 -19.66
CA ASP A 178 -7.77 -7.04 -20.37
C ASP A 178 -6.59 -7.12 -19.42
N GLN A 179 -5.54 -7.83 -19.84
CA GLN A 179 -4.26 -7.94 -19.14
C GLN A 179 -3.16 -8.24 -20.16
N GLY A 180 -1.94 -7.76 -19.91
CA GLY A 180 -0.82 -8.05 -20.79
C GLY A 180 0.40 -7.18 -20.50
N ASN A 181 1.52 -7.55 -21.14
CA ASN A 181 2.75 -6.78 -21.02
C ASN A 181 2.63 -5.35 -21.54
N VAL A 182 1.65 -5.10 -22.43
CA VAL A 182 1.36 -3.76 -22.96
C VAL A 182 0.94 -2.75 -21.87
N TYR A 183 0.48 -3.23 -20.72
CA TYR A 183 0.09 -2.39 -19.59
C TYR A 183 1.17 -2.29 -18.51
N MET A 184 2.25 -3.10 -18.61
CA MET A 184 3.25 -3.21 -17.54
C MET A 184 4.21 -2.02 -17.48
N ASP A 185 4.19 -1.12 -18.45
CA ASP A 185 4.93 0.14 -18.42
C ASP A 185 4.46 1.06 -17.27
N TYR A 186 3.16 1.05 -16.94
CA TYR A 186 2.58 1.86 -15.86
C TYR A 186 1.97 1.03 -14.72
N MET A 187 1.63 -0.25 -14.93
CA MET A 187 1.02 -1.09 -13.89
C MET A 187 2.01 -1.57 -12.82
N SER A 188 3.31 -1.51 -13.09
CA SER A 188 4.34 -1.90 -12.14
C SER A 188 5.47 -0.88 -12.07
N ALA A 189 5.62 -0.26 -10.89
CA ALA A 189 6.67 0.73 -10.63
C ALA A 189 8.10 0.16 -10.73
N GLN A 190 8.26 -1.16 -10.67
CA GLN A 190 9.55 -1.87 -10.72
C GLN A 190 9.57 -2.93 -11.82
N SER A 191 9.00 -2.64 -12.96
CA SER A 191 9.01 -3.52 -14.13
C SER A 191 10.04 -3.08 -15.15
N ASP A 192 10.70 -4.02 -15.79
CA ASP A 192 11.58 -3.74 -16.95
C ASP A 192 10.79 -3.20 -18.17
N PHE A 193 9.48 -3.20 -18.11
CA PHE A 193 8.60 -2.49 -19.06
C PHE A 193 8.39 -1.01 -18.70
N ASN A 194 8.67 -0.60 -17.45
CA ASN A 194 8.53 0.79 -17.03
C ASN A 194 9.81 1.56 -17.44
N PRO A 195 9.73 2.52 -18.37
CA PRO A 195 10.92 3.21 -18.89
C PRO A 195 11.64 4.03 -17.82
N ALA A 196 10.91 4.61 -16.86
CA ALA A 196 11.50 5.35 -15.76
C ALA A 196 12.25 4.43 -14.78
N TYR A 197 11.75 3.21 -14.54
CA TYR A 197 12.45 2.21 -13.74
C TYR A 197 13.72 1.73 -14.44
N VAL A 198 13.65 1.39 -15.72
CA VAL A 198 14.80 0.92 -16.51
C VAL A 198 15.90 1.98 -16.53
N ALA A 199 15.57 3.24 -16.80
CA ALA A 199 16.52 4.35 -16.82
C ALA A 199 17.20 4.60 -15.46
N SER A 200 16.53 4.32 -14.35
CA SER A 200 17.06 4.54 -12.99
C SER A 200 17.60 3.28 -12.31
N LYS A 201 17.50 2.11 -12.93
CA LYS A 201 17.76 0.79 -12.31
C LYS A 201 19.16 0.66 -11.72
N HIS A 202 20.19 1.09 -12.46
CA HIS A 202 21.58 1.04 -12.01
C HIS A 202 21.86 1.98 -10.83
N VAL A 203 21.35 3.21 -10.85
CA VAL A 203 21.51 4.17 -9.73
C VAL A 203 20.76 3.68 -8.50
N ARG A 204 19.60 3.08 -8.67
CA ARG A 204 18.89 2.44 -7.56
C ARG A 204 19.66 1.27 -6.95
N ALA A 205 20.31 0.46 -7.78
CA ALA A 205 21.18 -0.61 -7.29
C ALA A 205 22.37 -0.08 -6.49
N ASP A 206 22.98 1.03 -6.92
CA ASP A 206 24.07 1.69 -6.18
C ASP A 206 23.56 2.39 -4.92
N SER A 207 22.35 2.91 -4.95
CA SER A 207 21.70 3.54 -3.78
C SER A 207 21.46 2.54 -2.63
N LEU A 208 21.28 1.26 -2.91
CA LEU A 208 21.25 0.20 -1.87
C LEU A 208 22.59 0.07 -1.13
N ARG A 209 23.69 0.59 -1.70
CA ARG A 209 25.00 0.70 -1.07
C ARG A 209 25.20 2.00 -0.31
N ASN A 210 24.21 2.92 -0.35
CA ASN A 210 24.26 4.18 0.38
C ASN A 210 24.54 3.92 1.87
N ALA A 211 25.56 4.59 2.39
CA ALA A 211 26.04 4.37 3.76
C ALA A 211 25.00 4.80 4.80
N ASP A 212 24.28 5.89 4.55
CA ASP A 212 23.25 6.41 5.47
C ASP A 212 22.04 5.46 5.51
N TYR A 213 21.56 4.98 4.36
CA TYR A 213 20.50 3.98 4.32
C TYR A 213 20.87 2.72 5.07
N ARG A 214 22.08 2.19 4.87
CA ARG A 214 22.53 0.97 5.57
C ARG A 214 22.65 1.19 7.06
N ARG A 215 23.27 2.30 7.50
CA ARG A 215 23.41 2.65 8.92
C ARG A 215 22.03 2.69 9.59
N ASP A 216 21.07 3.39 8.99
CA ASP A 216 19.76 3.61 9.58
C ASP A 216 18.91 2.34 9.60
N ARG A 217 18.99 1.53 8.53
CA ARG A 217 18.42 0.17 8.49
C ARG A 217 19.00 -0.72 9.57
N ASP A 218 20.32 -0.74 9.70
CA ASP A 218 21.01 -1.65 10.62
C ASP A 218 20.81 -1.21 12.09
N MET A 219 20.65 0.09 12.33
CA MET A 219 20.27 0.62 13.65
C MET A 219 18.86 0.11 14.06
N LEU A 220 17.86 0.18 13.18
CA LEU A 220 16.52 -0.33 13.49
C LEU A 220 16.52 -1.86 13.68
N ARG A 221 17.26 -2.60 12.85
CA ARG A 221 17.42 -4.06 12.99
C ARG A 221 18.13 -4.45 14.27
N GLY A 222 19.08 -3.64 14.74
CA GLY A 222 19.78 -3.85 15.99
C GLY A 222 18.92 -3.79 17.25
N LYS A 223 17.68 -3.28 17.15
CA LYS A 223 16.68 -3.31 18.24
C LYS A 223 16.00 -4.68 18.39
N ILE A 224 16.22 -5.60 17.46
CA ILE A 224 15.59 -6.93 17.42
C ILE A 224 16.57 -7.95 17.95
N ASP A 225 16.28 -8.52 19.11
CA ASP A 225 17.06 -9.61 19.69
C ASP A 225 16.66 -10.94 19.04
N ALA A 226 17.34 -11.27 17.95
CA ALA A 226 17.07 -12.50 17.20
C ALA A 226 17.39 -13.77 18.02
N GLU A 227 18.38 -13.72 18.93
CA GLU A 227 18.72 -14.86 19.78
C GLU A 227 17.63 -15.14 20.81
N ALA A 228 17.09 -14.10 21.45
CA ALA A 228 15.98 -14.24 22.38
C ALA A 228 14.72 -14.81 21.71
N ILE A 229 14.38 -14.34 20.50
CA ILE A 229 13.23 -14.84 19.73
C ILE A 229 13.43 -16.32 19.36
N ILE A 230 14.60 -16.67 18.81
CA ILE A 230 14.92 -18.06 18.44
C ILE A 230 15.02 -18.97 19.67
N GLY A 231 15.52 -18.46 20.81
CA GLY A 231 15.60 -19.20 22.07
C GLY A 231 14.26 -19.64 22.67
N ARG A 232 13.12 -19.04 22.22
CA ARG A 232 11.79 -19.58 22.58
C ARG A 232 11.48 -20.87 21.81
N LEU A 233 11.98 -21.00 20.60
CA LEU A 233 11.72 -22.14 19.70
C LEU A 233 12.78 -23.24 19.83
N PHE A 234 14.05 -22.88 20.07
CA PHE A 234 15.21 -23.77 20.11
C PHE A 234 15.83 -23.79 21.50
N LYS A 235 16.21 -24.99 21.98
CA LYS A 235 16.88 -25.18 23.27
C LYS A 235 18.18 -24.40 23.39
N ASP A 236 18.88 -24.26 22.25
CA ASP A 236 20.06 -23.45 22.08
C ASP A 236 19.95 -22.74 20.70
N PRO A 237 19.91 -21.38 20.66
CA PRO A 237 19.84 -20.61 19.42
C PRO A 237 20.96 -20.92 18.43
N GLU A 238 22.15 -21.32 18.91
CA GLU A 238 23.28 -21.70 18.04
C GLU A 238 22.94 -22.89 17.15
N THR A 239 22.11 -23.82 17.63
CA THR A 239 21.67 -24.99 16.87
C THR A 239 20.73 -24.63 15.72
N ALA A 240 20.10 -23.45 15.72
CA ALA A 240 19.31 -22.95 14.61
C ALA A 240 20.17 -22.39 13.45
N LYS A 241 21.41 -21.96 13.72
CA LYS A 241 22.28 -21.34 12.69
C LYS A 241 22.50 -22.22 11.46
N PRO A 242 22.78 -23.54 11.57
CA PRO A 242 22.88 -24.40 10.38
C PRO A 242 21.62 -24.48 9.54
N LEU A 243 20.43 -24.24 10.15
CA LEU A 243 19.14 -24.29 9.45
C LEU A 243 18.82 -22.99 8.70
N CYS A 244 19.57 -21.91 8.95
CA CYS A 244 19.38 -20.58 8.34
C CYS A 244 20.66 -19.98 7.74
N ASN A 245 21.62 -20.83 7.35
CA ASN A 245 22.92 -20.40 6.79
C ASN A 245 23.65 -19.38 7.69
N GLY A 246 23.64 -19.58 9.00
CA GLY A 246 24.29 -18.73 9.99
C GLY A 246 23.58 -17.39 10.30
N ARG A 247 22.41 -17.12 9.70
CA ARG A 247 21.75 -15.81 9.77
C ARG A 247 20.45 -15.86 10.59
N LEU A 248 20.53 -15.83 11.92
CA LEU A 248 19.38 -15.88 12.82
C LEU A 248 18.38 -14.76 12.54
N PHE A 249 18.84 -13.55 12.28
CA PHE A 249 17.95 -12.43 11.91
C PHE A 249 17.09 -12.75 10.66
N SER A 250 17.65 -13.40 9.65
CA SER A 250 16.88 -13.82 8.47
C SER A 250 15.83 -14.87 8.83
N PHE A 251 16.12 -15.76 9.77
CA PHE A 251 15.13 -16.71 10.26
C PHE A 251 13.97 -16.01 10.99
N VAL A 252 14.29 -15.02 11.83
CA VAL A 252 13.27 -14.19 12.50
C VAL A 252 12.42 -13.42 11.47
N GLN A 253 13.03 -12.89 10.40
CA GLN A 253 12.27 -12.25 9.30
C GLN A 253 11.33 -13.22 8.57
N ASP A 254 11.75 -14.49 8.34
CA ASP A 254 10.89 -15.53 7.76
C ASP A 254 9.69 -15.82 8.68
N LEU A 255 9.93 -15.89 10.00
CA LEU A 255 8.88 -16.08 11.01
C LEU A 255 7.94 -14.86 11.08
N TYR A 256 8.48 -13.65 11.06
CA TYR A 256 7.68 -12.42 11.00
C TYR A 256 6.78 -12.40 9.76
N SER A 257 7.33 -12.73 8.59
CA SER A 257 6.57 -12.77 7.32
C SER A 257 5.47 -13.83 7.35
N LEU A 258 5.73 -15.00 7.98
CA LEU A 258 4.71 -16.02 8.21
C LEU A 258 3.57 -15.44 9.06
N VAL A 259 3.89 -14.94 10.26
CA VAL A 259 2.88 -14.42 11.19
C VAL A 259 2.09 -13.26 10.57
N ALA A 260 2.77 -12.29 9.94
CA ALA A 260 2.13 -11.17 9.27
C ALA A 260 1.13 -11.61 8.19
N SER A 261 1.44 -12.67 7.45
CA SER A 261 0.61 -13.15 6.34
C SER A 261 -0.56 -14.04 6.76
N THR A 262 -0.60 -14.57 7.99
CA THR A 262 -1.68 -15.48 8.44
C THR A 262 -3.06 -14.83 8.40
N GLN A 263 -3.16 -13.54 8.68
CA GLN A 263 -4.42 -12.79 8.58
C GLN A 263 -5.03 -12.81 7.17
N CYS A 264 -4.20 -13.01 6.13
CA CYS A 264 -4.62 -12.98 4.71
C CYS A 264 -5.08 -14.33 4.17
N VAL A 265 -4.77 -15.44 4.85
CA VAL A 265 -5.08 -16.79 4.37
C VAL A 265 -6.43 -17.27 4.86
N ASP A 266 -6.95 -18.31 4.22
CA ASP A 266 -8.27 -18.90 4.53
C ASP A 266 -8.17 -19.99 5.60
N TYR A 267 -7.33 -19.77 6.60
CA TYR A 267 -7.09 -20.68 7.72
C TYR A 267 -6.95 -19.85 9.01
N ASP A 268 -7.73 -20.19 10.02
CA ASP A 268 -7.75 -19.45 11.29
C ASP A 268 -6.72 -20.04 12.28
N GLU A 269 -5.49 -19.57 12.21
CA GLU A 269 -4.45 -19.83 13.18
C GLU A 269 -3.70 -18.52 13.45
N ASP A 270 -3.49 -18.23 14.72
CA ASP A 270 -2.77 -17.04 15.17
C ASP A 270 -1.42 -17.45 15.76
N PHE A 271 -0.35 -16.84 15.29
CA PHE A 271 1.03 -17.08 15.74
C PHE A 271 1.66 -15.83 16.38
N HIS A 272 0.89 -14.80 16.69
CA HIS A 272 1.42 -13.58 17.33
C HIS A 272 2.04 -13.85 18.69
N ASP A 273 1.65 -14.93 19.38
CA ASP A 273 2.21 -15.40 20.63
C ASP A 273 3.72 -15.75 20.57
N LEU A 274 4.29 -15.88 19.36
CA LEU A 274 5.73 -16.05 19.14
C LEU A 274 6.52 -14.83 19.58
N PHE A 275 5.96 -13.64 19.41
CA PHE A 275 6.61 -12.36 19.66
C PHE A 275 6.00 -11.65 20.88
N THR A 276 6.84 -10.96 21.67
CA THR A 276 6.30 -9.95 22.57
C THR A 276 5.73 -8.78 21.76
N PRO A 277 4.81 -7.98 22.31
CA PRO A 277 4.29 -6.80 21.62
C PRO A 277 5.38 -5.84 21.15
N GLU A 278 6.45 -5.67 21.94
CA GLU A 278 7.57 -4.79 21.59
C GLU A 278 8.44 -5.36 20.45
N GLU A 279 8.68 -6.65 20.44
CA GLU A 279 9.40 -7.31 19.34
C GLU A 279 8.59 -7.25 18.04
N TRP A 280 7.28 -7.46 18.14
CA TRP A 280 6.37 -7.34 16.99
C TRP A 280 6.39 -5.93 16.39
N TYR A 281 6.32 -4.90 17.26
CA TYR A 281 6.49 -3.51 16.83
C TYR A 281 7.86 -3.25 16.21
N ALA A 282 8.95 -3.72 16.83
CA ALA A 282 10.31 -3.50 16.31
C ALA A 282 10.53 -4.16 14.95
N LEU A 283 9.98 -5.37 14.74
CA LEU A 283 10.01 -6.07 13.46
C LEU A 283 9.25 -5.30 12.40
N TRP A 284 8.02 -4.86 12.72
CA TRP A 284 7.25 -4.01 11.82
C TRP A 284 7.96 -2.69 11.51
N ALA A 285 8.50 -2.00 12.49
CA ALA A 285 9.17 -0.71 12.27
C ALA A 285 10.38 -0.84 11.34
N ALA A 286 11.16 -1.93 11.48
CA ALA A 286 12.28 -2.22 10.58
C ALA A 286 11.83 -2.57 9.15
N ASP A 287 10.73 -3.31 8.98
CA ASP A 287 10.12 -3.60 7.69
C ASP A 287 9.51 -2.35 7.07
N ASN A 288 8.75 -1.58 7.85
CA ASN A 288 8.15 -0.29 7.47
C ASN A 288 9.21 0.68 6.91
N PHE A 289 10.35 0.78 7.59
CA PHE A 289 11.47 1.62 7.12
C PHE A 289 11.97 1.20 5.74
N GLN A 290 12.03 -0.09 5.45
CA GLN A 290 12.45 -0.57 4.11
C GLN A 290 11.45 -0.14 3.04
N PHE A 291 10.14 -0.31 3.27
CA PHE A 291 9.12 0.16 2.33
C PHE A 291 9.16 1.68 2.15
N TYR A 292 9.29 2.44 3.24
CA TYR A 292 9.48 3.89 3.20
C TYR A 292 10.68 4.29 2.34
N ALA A 293 11.83 3.63 2.55
CA ALA A 293 13.04 3.94 1.81
C ALA A 293 12.93 3.61 0.30
N HIS A 294 12.28 2.49 -0.03
CA HIS A 294 12.25 1.98 -1.42
C HIS A 294 11.09 2.51 -2.26
N PHE A 295 9.99 2.97 -1.63
CA PHE A 295 8.75 3.35 -2.33
C PHE A 295 8.12 4.65 -1.81
N GLY A 296 8.51 5.08 -0.61
CA GLY A 296 8.04 6.27 0.05
C GLY A 296 8.86 7.53 -0.31
N PRO A 297 8.63 8.63 0.41
CA PRO A 297 9.28 9.92 0.16
C PRO A 297 10.72 10.02 0.72
N ALA A 298 11.33 8.92 1.12
CA ALA A 298 12.64 8.87 1.76
C ALA A 298 13.74 9.59 0.96
N PRO A 299 14.70 10.26 1.63
CA PRO A 299 15.73 11.03 0.95
C PRO A 299 16.87 10.21 0.33
N TYR A 300 16.99 8.91 0.68
CA TYR A 300 18.18 8.09 0.39
C TYR A 300 18.45 7.89 -1.10
N PHE A 301 17.43 7.92 -1.95
CA PHE A 301 17.54 7.57 -3.37
C PHE A 301 17.22 8.76 -4.28
N GLY A 302 17.31 9.98 -3.77
CA GLY A 302 17.17 11.21 -4.55
C GLY A 302 15.80 11.40 -5.23
N GLY A 303 14.76 10.70 -4.76
CA GLY A 303 13.42 10.76 -5.33
C GLY A 303 13.16 9.74 -6.47
N LEU A 304 14.16 9.00 -6.91
CA LEU A 304 14.01 8.03 -8.01
C LEU A 304 12.99 6.92 -7.67
N GLN A 305 12.85 6.58 -6.38
CA GLN A 305 11.90 5.55 -5.93
C GLN A 305 10.45 5.92 -6.19
N TRP A 306 10.08 7.19 -6.10
CA TRP A 306 8.72 7.65 -6.40
C TRP A 306 8.57 8.26 -7.81
N ALA A 307 9.67 8.68 -8.44
CA ALA A 307 9.64 9.22 -9.81
C ALA A 307 9.12 8.19 -10.83
N THR A 308 9.35 6.88 -10.58
CA THR A 308 8.83 5.79 -11.43
C THR A 308 7.29 5.79 -11.52
N ALA A 309 6.57 6.38 -10.55
CA ALA A 309 5.12 6.51 -10.62
C ALA A 309 4.64 7.60 -11.59
N GLY A 310 5.54 8.43 -12.13
CA GLY A 310 5.19 9.44 -13.14
C GLY A 310 4.51 8.85 -14.38
N VAL A 311 4.90 7.63 -14.80
CA VAL A 311 4.27 6.92 -15.93
C VAL A 311 2.83 6.54 -15.60
N LEU A 312 2.58 6.04 -14.40
CA LEU A 312 1.22 5.71 -13.94
C LEU A 312 0.35 6.97 -13.85
N LEU A 313 0.86 8.05 -13.26
CA LEU A 313 0.12 9.31 -13.14
C LEU A 313 -0.22 9.88 -14.51
N GLN A 314 0.73 9.86 -15.46
CA GLN A 314 0.49 10.27 -16.84
C GLN A 314 -0.67 9.46 -17.46
N LYS A 315 -0.63 8.12 -17.30
CA LYS A 315 -1.69 7.24 -17.82
C LYS A 315 -3.05 7.50 -17.17
N ILE A 316 -3.10 7.79 -15.88
CA ILE A 316 -4.36 8.16 -15.19
C ILE A 316 -4.95 9.44 -15.80
N LEU A 317 -4.12 10.47 -16.05
CA LEU A 317 -4.56 11.72 -16.66
C LEU A 317 -5.02 11.52 -18.10
N ASP A 318 -4.25 10.81 -18.92
CA ASP A 318 -4.56 10.61 -20.33
C ASP A 318 -5.86 9.83 -20.51
N ASP A 319 -6.05 8.76 -19.73
CA ASP A 319 -7.30 8.00 -19.72
C ASP A 319 -8.48 8.87 -19.26
N ALA A 320 -8.30 9.68 -18.21
CA ALA A 320 -9.38 10.56 -17.76
C ALA A 320 -9.75 11.59 -18.81
N ARG A 321 -8.79 12.23 -19.48
CA ARG A 321 -9.04 13.17 -20.58
C ARG A 321 -9.82 12.53 -21.73
N GLN A 322 -9.39 11.34 -22.12
CA GLN A 322 -10.06 10.58 -23.18
C GLN A 322 -11.49 10.25 -22.78
N ASP A 323 -11.69 9.63 -21.61
CA ASP A 323 -13.00 9.16 -21.15
C ASP A 323 -13.97 10.34 -20.92
N LEU A 324 -13.49 11.48 -20.40
CA LEU A 324 -14.28 12.69 -20.22
C LEU A 324 -14.68 13.33 -21.55
N GLY A 325 -13.79 13.29 -22.56
CA GLY A 325 -14.04 13.81 -23.90
C GLY A 325 -15.01 12.94 -24.71
N GLU A 326 -14.87 11.62 -24.64
CA GLU A 326 -15.73 10.67 -25.36
C GLU A 326 -17.06 10.41 -24.66
N GLY A 327 -17.12 10.51 -23.33
CA GLY A 327 -18.31 10.24 -22.52
C GLY A 327 -18.82 8.78 -22.60
N SER A 328 -17.95 7.85 -23.02
CA SER A 328 -18.33 6.47 -23.34
C SER A 328 -18.00 5.45 -22.24
N VAL A 329 -17.23 5.83 -21.21
CA VAL A 329 -16.80 4.99 -20.08
C VAL A 329 -17.25 5.63 -18.77
N GLY A 330 -17.95 4.87 -17.92
CA GLY A 330 -18.35 5.31 -16.57
C GLY A 330 -17.31 4.98 -15.53
N LEU A 331 -16.61 3.85 -15.67
CA LEU A 331 -15.60 3.40 -14.73
C LEU A 331 -14.38 2.83 -15.47
N ARG A 332 -13.21 3.36 -15.16
CA ARG A 332 -11.93 2.79 -15.58
C ARG A 332 -11.17 2.25 -14.36
N CYS A 333 -10.89 0.95 -14.37
CA CYS A 333 -10.22 0.24 -13.28
C CYS A 333 -8.83 -0.24 -13.69
N ARG A 334 -7.88 -0.18 -12.75
CA ARG A 334 -6.54 -0.71 -12.89
C ARG A 334 -6.21 -1.53 -11.65
N PHE A 335 -5.72 -2.78 -11.83
CA PHE A 335 -5.40 -3.68 -10.73
C PHE A 335 -3.94 -4.08 -10.76
N GLY A 336 -3.18 -3.59 -9.77
CA GLY A 336 -1.74 -3.75 -9.65
C GLY A 336 -1.29 -4.07 -8.23
N HIS A 337 -0.26 -3.34 -7.78
CA HIS A 337 0.44 -3.60 -6.52
C HIS A 337 0.49 -2.35 -5.63
N ASP A 338 0.66 -2.56 -4.32
CA ASP A 338 0.81 -1.54 -3.29
C ASP A 338 1.97 -0.56 -3.57
N VAL A 339 3.11 -1.07 -4.01
CA VAL A 339 4.31 -0.27 -4.29
C VAL A 339 4.08 0.82 -5.35
N GLY A 340 3.16 0.58 -6.29
CA GLY A 340 2.74 1.60 -7.25
C GLY A 340 1.98 2.74 -6.59
N LEU A 341 1.09 2.44 -5.63
CA LEU A 341 0.36 3.44 -4.85
C LEU A 341 1.28 4.20 -3.88
N MET A 342 2.22 3.50 -3.20
CA MET A 342 3.19 4.13 -2.31
C MET A 342 3.99 5.20 -3.06
N ALA A 343 4.53 4.85 -4.22
CA ALA A 343 5.27 5.76 -5.08
C ALA A 343 4.38 6.90 -5.61
N LEU A 344 3.14 6.61 -6.02
CA LEU A 344 2.19 7.58 -6.55
C LEU A 344 1.78 8.62 -5.49
N LEU A 345 1.45 8.20 -4.27
CA LEU A 345 1.08 9.12 -3.19
C LEU A 345 2.25 10.01 -2.77
N SER A 346 3.48 9.49 -2.78
CA SER A 346 4.70 10.26 -2.54
C SER A 346 4.92 11.30 -3.66
N LEU A 347 4.76 10.92 -4.93
CA LEU A 347 4.84 11.81 -6.09
C LEU A 347 3.78 12.92 -6.02
N LEU A 348 2.55 12.58 -5.69
CA LEU A 348 1.44 13.52 -5.52
C LEU A 348 1.57 14.39 -4.25
N ARG A 349 2.58 14.15 -3.41
CA ARG A 349 2.73 14.83 -2.11
C ARG A 349 1.44 14.79 -1.29
N ALA A 350 0.74 13.67 -1.34
CA ALA A 350 -0.52 13.51 -0.64
C ALA A 350 -0.31 13.63 0.88
N ASP A 351 -1.32 14.18 1.56
CA ASP A 351 -1.30 14.36 3.01
C ASP A 351 -1.14 13.00 3.71
N GLY A 352 -0.27 12.95 4.73
CA GLY A 352 0.12 11.71 5.40
C GLY A 352 1.16 10.85 4.66
N PHE A 353 1.53 11.16 3.40
CA PHE A 353 2.43 10.32 2.59
C PHE A 353 3.64 11.06 2.00
N SER A 354 3.81 12.33 2.32
CA SER A 354 4.89 13.18 1.78
C SER A 354 5.97 13.54 2.80
N SER A 355 5.78 13.20 4.07
CA SER A 355 6.76 13.49 5.13
C SER A 355 8.03 12.65 4.94
N ALA A 356 9.19 13.31 4.97
CA ALA A 356 10.50 12.70 4.76
C ALA A 356 11.44 12.95 5.96
N PRO A 357 11.16 12.37 7.14
CA PRO A 357 12.02 12.55 8.31
C PRO A 357 13.43 12.01 8.04
N LYS A 358 14.44 12.75 8.51
CA LYS A 358 15.85 12.31 8.44
C LYS A 358 16.20 11.32 9.54
N ASP A 359 15.47 11.38 10.65
CA ASP A 359 15.64 10.47 11.79
C ASP A 359 14.85 9.18 11.51
N PRO A 360 15.52 8.02 11.38
CA PRO A 360 14.86 6.76 11.07
C PRO A 360 13.87 6.31 12.16
N GLU A 361 14.04 6.75 13.43
CA GLU A 361 13.10 6.45 14.51
C GLU A 361 11.76 7.17 14.34
N LYS A 362 11.73 8.30 13.64
CA LYS A 362 10.51 9.07 13.37
C LYS A 362 9.73 8.58 12.15
N VAL A 363 10.31 7.67 11.36
CA VAL A 363 9.65 7.15 10.16
C VAL A 363 8.35 6.45 10.51
N ALA A 364 8.36 5.63 11.56
CA ALA A 364 7.17 4.88 11.99
C ALA A 364 5.96 5.79 12.27
N ASP A 365 6.17 6.95 12.90
CA ASP A 365 5.10 7.91 13.20
C ASP A 365 4.70 8.80 12.01
N SER A 366 5.57 8.90 10.98
CA SER A 366 5.36 9.78 9.84
C SER A 366 4.84 9.08 8.59
N TRP A 367 5.09 7.79 8.45
CA TRP A 367 4.73 7.00 7.28
C TRP A 367 4.56 5.52 7.66
N GLN A 368 3.42 4.90 7.34
CA GLN A 368 3.07 3.59 7.83
C GLN A 368 2.58 2.65 6.72
N THR A 369 3.17 1.46 6.63
CA THR A 369 2.81 0.39 5.69
C THR A 369 1.40 -0.15 5.91
N TYR A 370 0.86 -0.11 7.13
CA TYR A 370 -0.50 -0.59 7.40
C TYR A 370 -1.60 0.30 6.80
N HIS A 371 -1.27 1.51 6.32
CA HIS A 371 -2.19 2.31 5.49
C HIS A 371 -2.28 1.81 4.04
N PHE A 372 -1.40 0.88 3.66
CA PHE A 372 -1.43 0.20 2.37
C PHE A 372 -1.87 -1.28 2.52
N PRO A 373 -3.07 -1.54 3.07
CA PRO A 373 -3.55 -2.90 3.33
C PRO A 373 -3.70 -3.70 2.03
N MET A 374 -4.01 -4.98 2.15
CA MET A 374 -4.50 -5.77 1.02
C MET A 374 -5.72 -5.07 0.41
N SER A 375 -5.86 -5.08 -0.91
CA SER A 375 -6.91 -4.35 -1.64
C SER A 375 -6.85 -2.81 -1.54
N VAL A 376 -5.76 -2.22 -1.00
CA VAL A 376 -5.61 -0.76 -0.98
C VAL A 376 -5.92 -0.17 -2.35
N ASN A 377 -6.65 0.94 -2.38
CA ASN A 377 -7.05 1.56 -3.63
C ASN A 377 -7.11 3.08 -3.56
N LEU A 378 -6.97 3.69 -4.72
CA LEU A 378 -7.13 5.12 -4.98
C LEU A 378 -8.28 5.28 -5.97
N GLN A 379 -9.23 6.13 -5.65
CA GLN A 379 -10.39 6.42 -6.49
C GLN A 379 -10.45 7.93 -6.72
N TRP A 380 -10.56 8.33 -7.98
CA TRP A 380 -10.88 9.68 -8.39
C TRP A 380 -12.32 9.68 -8.88
N ILE A 381 -13.21 10.35 -8.16
CA ILE A 381 -14.63 10.44 -8.48
C ILE A 381 -14.88 11.81 -9.10
N PHE A 382 -15.32 11.82 -10.33
CA PHE A 382 -15.57 13.03 -11.12
C PHE A 382 -17.03 13.45 -11.02
N PHE A 383 -17.24 14.70 -10.68
CA PHE A 383 -18.56 15.31 -10.54
C PHE A 383 -18.71 16.45 -11.55
N ARG A 384 -19.87 16.58 -12.15
CA ARG A 384 -20.18 17.64 -13.13
C ARG A 384 -21.45 18.40 -12.72
N ASN A 385 -21.42 19.73 -12.84
CA ASN A 385 -22.60 20.57 -12.70
C ASN A 385 -23.29 20.82 -14.05
N ARG A 386 -24.42 21.54 -14.03
CA ARG A 386 -25.18 21.83 -15.26
C ARG A 386 -24.44 22.77 -16.23
N GLN A 387 -23.47 23.56 -15.76
CA GLN A 387 -22.64 24.44 -16.56
C GLN A 387 -21.41 23.72 -17.18
N GLY A 388 -21.24 22.45 -16.90
CA GLY A 388 -20.11 21.64 -17.40
C GLY A 388 -18.85 21.74 -16.53
N LYS A 389 -18.85 22.52 -15.43
CA LYS A 389 -17.70 22.57 -14.50
C LYS A 389 -17.50 21.19 -13.87
N VAL A 390 -16.24 20.73 -13.82
CA VAL A 390 -15.87 19.41 -13.29
C VAL A 390 -15.06 19.57 -12.01
N LEU A 391 -15.47 18.81 -10.99
CA LEU A 391 -14.77 18.65 -9.73
C LEU A 391 -14.35 17.18 -9.53
N VAL A 392 -13.24 16.95 -8.86
CA VAL A 392 -12.72 15.63 -8.54
C VAL A 392 -12.62 15.47 -7.02
N HIS A 393 -13.24 14.42 -6.50
CA HIS A 393 -13.06 13.96 -5.12
C HIS A 393 -12.10 12.78 -5.12
N ILE A 394 -11.05 12.85 -4.31
CA ILE A 394 -10.00 11.82 -4.26
C ILE A 394 -10.17 11.02 -2.98
N LEU A 395 -10.30 9.71 -3.14
CA LEU A 395 -10.43 8.76 -2.03
C LEU A 395 -9.27 7.76 -2.03
N PHE A 396 -8.72 7.53 -0.86
CA PHE A 396 -7.76 6.47 -0.58
C PHE A 396 -8.36 5.50 0.43
N ASN A 397 -8.46 4.22 0.07
CA ASN A 397 -9.20 3.22 0.86
C ASN A 397 -10.64 3.67 1.15
N GLU A 398 -11.30 4.29 0.18
CA GLU A 398 -12.67 4.84 0.27
C GLU A 398 -12.83 5.99 1.30
N SER A 399 -11.73 6.48 1.88
CA SER A 399 -11.69 7.66 2.75
C SER A 399 -11.05 8.84 2.03
N GLU A 400 -11.43 10.07 2.41
CA GLU A 400 -10.91 11.27 1.77
C GLU A 400 -9.38 11.35 1.83
N LEU A 401 -8.77 11.68 0.71
CA LEU A 401 -7.34 11.98 0.58
C LEU A 401 -7.14 13.43 0.17
N SER A 402 -6.34 14.16 0.95
CA SER A 402 -6.01 15.56 0.64
C SER A 402 -4.72 15.68 -0.17
N LEU A 403 -4.74 16.60 -1.14
CA LEU A 403 -3.56 17.07 -1.87
C LEU A 403 -3.26 18.52 -1.49
N PRO A 404 -2.01 18.99 -1.63
CA PRO A 404 -1.61 20.36 -1.32
C PRO A 404 -2.07 21.36 -2.43
N LEU A 405 -3.39 21.38 -2.66
CA LEU A 405 -4.06 22.19 -3.66
C LEU A 405 -5.25 22.91 -3.05
N PRO A 406 -5.63 24.11 -3.57
CA PRO A 406 -6.92 24.71 -3.26
C PRO A 406 -8.07 23.77 -3.63
N SER A 407 -9.08 23.67 -2.78
CA SER A 407 -10.23 22.80 -2.96
C SER A 407 -11.53 23.51 -2.61
N GLU A 408 -12.62 23.16 -3.28
CA GLU A 408 -13.96 23.49 -2.81
C GLU A 408 -14.31 22.54 -1.64
N VAL A 409 -14.87 23.10 -0.57
CA VAL A 409 -15.25 22.32 0.61
C VAL A 409 -16.77 22.16 0.63
N SER A 410 -17.25 20.91 0.66
CA SER A 410 -18.67 20.62 0.79
C SER A 410 -19.20 20.97 2.20
N LYS A 411 -20.51 20.92 2.38
CA LYS A 411 -21.15 21.19 3.69
C LYS A 411 -20.66 20.21 4.77
N ASP A 412 -20.32 19.00 4.37
CA ASP A 412 -19.87 17.92 5.26
C ASP A 412 -18.34 17.90 5.39
N GLY A 413 -17.66 18.94 4.91
CA GLY A 413 -16.20 19.08 5.02
C GLY A 413 -15.39 18.39 3.91
N GLY A 414 -16.02 17.66 3.00
CA GLY A 414 -15.33 16.94 1.91
C GLY A 414 -14.64 17.91 0.92
N ARG A 415 -13.45 17.54 0.44
CA ARG A 415 -12.60 18.36 -0.44
C ARG A 415 -12.76 17.93 -1.90
N TYR A 416 -13.03 18.91 -2.76
CA TYR A 416 -13.25 18.73 -4.19
C TYR A 416 -12.30 19.64 -4.95
N TYR A 417 -11.52 19.07 -5.86
CA TYR A 417 -10.54 19.79 -6.67
C TYR A 417 -11.12 20.11 -8.03
N GLU A 418 -10.96 21.37 -8.50
CA GLU A 418 -11.26 21.68 -9.88
C GLU A 418 -10.38 20.85 -10.82
N TRP A 419 -10.99 20.26 -11.85
CA TRP A 419 -10.28 19.33 -12.73
C TRP A 419 -9.08 19.97 -13.42
N ASP A 420 -9.22 21.18 -13.96
CA ASP A 420 -8.14 21.87 -14.66
C ASP A 420 -6.96 22.17 -13.71
N LEU A 421 -7.25 22.55 -12.47
CA LEU A 421 -6.23 22.78 -11.46
C LEU A 421 -5.52 21.49 -11.05
N LEU A 422 -6.28 20.41 -10.88
CA LEU A 422 -5.72 19.09 -10.55
C LEU A 422 -4.85 18.56 -11.69
N GLN A 423 -5.27 18.75 -12.95
CA GLN A 423 -4.46 18.38 -14.13
C GLN A 423 -3.13 19.13 -14.14
N ALA A 424 -3.15 20.46 -14.01
CA ALA A 424 -1.94 21.27 -14.02
C ALA A 424 -0.97 20.85 -12.91
N TYR A 425 -1.49 20.57 -11.72
CA TYR A 425 -0.70 20.04 -10.61
C TYR A 425 -0.04 18.70 -10.94
N CYS A 426 -0.82 17.75 -11.47
CA CYS A 426 -0.30 16.43 -11.83
C CYS A 426 0.75 16.51 -12.94
N GLU A 427 0.55 17.39 -13.92
CA GLU A 427 1.54 17.66 -14.98
C GLU A 427 2.86 18.20 -14.43
N GLU A 428 2.80 19.09 -13.44
CA GLU A 428 3.98 19.57 -12.73
C GLU A 428 4.71 18.42 -12.00
N ARG A 429 3.98 17.52 -11.32
CA ARG A 429 4.56 16.34 -10.65
C ARG A 429 5.19 15.38 -11.65
N ILE A 430 4.55 15.14 -12.78
CA ILE A 430 5.09 14.30 -13.87
C ILE A 430 6.38 14.94 -14.44
N ALA A 431 6.38 16.25 -14.66
CA ALA A 431 7.57 16.95 -15.14
C ALA A 431 8.73 16.87 -14.14
N GLU A 432 8.44 16.95 -12.84
CA GLU A 432 9.45 16.75 -11.79
C GLU A 432 10.03 15.33 -11.85
N ALA A 433 9.16 14.30 -11.94
CA ALA A 433 9.59 12.91 -12.06
C ALA A 433 10.48 12.68 -13.29
N LYS A 434 10.10 13.24 -14.46
CA LYS A 434 10.87 13.15 -15.69
C LYS A 434 12.25 13.78 -15.53
N ARG A 435 12.35 14.99 -14.97
CA ARG A 435 13.64 15.65 -14.71
C ARG A 435 14.55 14.82 -13.81
N LEU A 436 14.01 14.19 -12.76
CA LEU A 436 14.81 13.33 -11.88
C LEU A 436 15.38 12.11 -12.63
N ILE A 437 14.60 11.50 -13.50
CA ILE A 437 15.06 10.35 -14.32
C ILE A 437 16.09 10.78 -15.35
N GLU A 438 15.87 11.90 -16.04
CA GLU A 438 16.79 12.45 -17.06
C GLU A 438 18.15 12.82 -16.45
N ASN A 439 18.18 13.47 -15.29
CA ASN A 439 19.42 13.85 -14.60
C ASN A 439 20.32 12.63 -14.29
N VAL A 440 19.72 11.49 -14.03
CA VAL A 440 20.43 10.23 -13.78
C VAL A 440 20.97 9.63 -15.09
N THR A 441 20.21 9.78 -16.17
CA THR A 441 20.61 9.23 -17.49
C THR A 441 21.73 10.04 -18.16
N ILE A 442 21.80 11.35 -17.89
CA ILE A 442 22.83 12.25 -18.47
C ILE A 442 24.16 12.16 -17.67
N GLY A 443 24.11 11.72 -16.40
CA GLY A 443 25.30 11.59 -15.54
C GLY A 443 26.13 10.34 -15.78
N ILE A 444 25.80 9.56 -16.83
CA ILE A 444 26.51 8.38 -17.31
C ILE A 444 27.24 8.74 -18.61
#